data_cd85c54695c918f9ae4333a0a006a33e
#
_entry.id   cd85c54695c918f9ae4333a0a006a33e
#
_cell.length_a   1.000
_cell.length_b   1.000
_cell.length_c   1.000
_cell.angle_alpha   90.00
_cell.angle_beta   90.00
_cell.angle_gamma   90.00
#
_symmetry.space_group_name_H-M   'P 1'
#
loop_
_entity.id
_entity.type
_entity.pdbx_description
1 polymer ?
#
loop_
_entity_poly.entity_id
_entity_poly.type
_entity_poly.pdbx_seq_one_letter_code
_entity_poly.pdbx_strand_id
1 'polypeptide(L)'
;MNEYPTADEVLIVAEYACGFRPIVRDPGLFESSMMRPTATVFGADAYPTVWDKAAALLHSMVTTQALADGNKRTGWAACWLLLGLNGHHVSPDLDVDAAEQFVLDIAANKLGWEQIAEQLPKFAEPTDKGAVS
;
A
#
# COMPACT_ATOMS: atom_id res chain seq x y z
N MET A 1 6.56 12.58 11.94
CA MET A 1 5.13 12.22 12.00
C MET A 1 4.66 11.81 10.63
N ASN A 2 3.95 10.70 10.55
CA ASN A 2 3.51 10.19 9.26
C ASN A 2 2.15 10.76 8.87
N GLU A 3 1.95 10.90 7.55
CA GLU A 3 0.67 11.28 6.99
C GLU A 3 -0.01 10.07 6.39
N TYR A 4 -1.32 10.01 6.47
CA TYR A 4 -2.09 8.86 6.00
C TYR A 4 -3.15 9.30 5.00
N PRO A 5 -3.39 8.52 3.94
CA PRO A 5 -4.44 8.86 2.99
C PRO A 5 -5.81 8.60 3.61
N THR A 6 -6.78 9.38 3.18
CA THR A 6 -8.18 9.12 3.54
C THR A 6 -8.78 8.09 2.61
N ALA A 7 -9.91 7.51 3.00
CA ALA A 7 -10.62 6.55 2.15
C ALA A 7 -11.01 7.19 0.80
N ASP A 8 -11.47 8.45 0.81
CA ASP A 8 -11.83 9.13 -0.42
C ASP A 8 -10.62 9.33 -1.32
N GLU A 9 -9.47 9.70 -0.76
CA GLU A 9 -8.24 9.84 -1.54
C GLU A 9 -7.83 8.53 -2.18
N VAL A 10 -7.93 7.43 -1.43
CA VAL A 10 -7.61 6.10 -1.96
C VAL A 10 -8.55 5.75 -3.12
N LEU A 11 -9.84 6.02 -2.98
CA LEU A 11 -10.79 5.72 -4.05
C LEU A 11 -10.58 6.58 -5.29
N ILE A 12 -10.12 7.84 -5.11
CA ILE A 12 -9.79 8.71 -6.22
C ILE A 12 -8.58 8.16 -6.99
N VAL A 13 -7.50 7.81 -6.31
CA VAL A 13 -6.32 7.26 -7.00
C VAL A 13 -6.62 5.88 -7.58
N ALA A 14 -7.48 5.11 -6.95
CA ALA A 14 -7.90 3.80 -7.45
C ALA A 14 -8.64 3.93 -8.78
N GLU A 15 -9.42 4.99 -8.95
CA GLU A 15 -10.13 5.22 -10.19
C GLU A 15 -9.15 5.38 -11.36
N TYR A 16 -8.06 6.10 -11.15
CA TYR A 16 -7.01 6.23 -12.16
C TYR A 16 -6.29 4.91 -12.40
N ALA A 17 -5.98 4.18 -11.35
CA ALA A 17 -5.25 2.91 -11.47
C ALA A 17 -6.06 1.82 -12.13
N CYS A 18 -7.37 1.78 -11.86
CA CYS A 18 -8.25 0.73 -12.36
C CYS A 18 -8.94 1.08 -13.68
N GLY A 19 -9.08 2.36 -13.99
CA GLY A 19 -9.86 2.81 -15.14
C GLY A 19 -11.36 2.87 -14.84
N PHE A 20 -11.76 2.61 -13.60
CA PHE A 20 -13.14 2.72 -13.13
C PHE A 20 -13.09 3.00 -11.63
N ARG A 21 -14.16 3.60 -11.09
CA ARG A 21 -14.21 3.82 -9.64
C ARG A 21 -14.62 2.51 -8.96
N PRO A 22 -13.78 1.94 -8.12
CA PRO A 22 -14.11 0.69 -7.43
C PRO A 22 -15.32 0.85 -6.52
N ILE A 23 -16.12 -0.22 -6.44
CA ILE A 23 -17.27 -0.25 -5.56
C ILE A 23 -16.86 -0.96 -4.28
N VAL A 24 -17.08 -0.32 -3.15
CA VAL A 24 -16.78 -0.92 -1.85
C VAL A 24 -17.90 -1.90 -1.53
N ARG A 25 -17.58 -3.20 -1.59
CA ARG A 25 -18.53 -4.26 -1.32
C ARG A 25 -18.69 -4.48 0.16
N ASP A 26 -17.61 -4.37 0.91
CA ASP A 26 -17.60 -4.55 2.36
C ASP A 26 -16.97 -3.32 3.03
N PRO A 27 -17.80 -2.34 3.43
CA PRO A 27 -17.27 -1.12 4.03
C PRO A 27 -16.46 -1.34 5.32
N GLY A 28 -16.83 -2.34 6.11
CA GLY A 28 -16.12 -2.64 7.35
C GLY A 28 -14.71 -3.15 7.09
N LEU A 29 -14.54 -4.05 6.11
CA LEU A 29 -13.23 -4.54 5.72
C LEU A 29 -12.39 -3.45 5.07
N PHE A 30 -13.01 -2.59 4.26
CA PHE A 30 -12.30 -1.49 3.63
C PHE A 30 -11.77 -0.51 4.68
N GLU A 31 -12.61 -0.10 5.62
CA GLU A 31 -12.19 0.79 6.68
C GLU A 31 -11.12 0.16 7.57
N SER A 32 -11.28 -1.11 7.90
CA SER A 32 -10.31 -1.85 8.70
C SER A 32 -8.95 -1.88 8.01
N SER A 33 -8.92 -2.09 6.69
CA SER A 33 -7.69 -2.06 5.92
C SER A 33 -7.04 -0.67 5.93
N MET A 34 -7.86 0.38 5.80
CA MET A 34 -7.36 1.75 5.83
C MET A 34 -6.76 2.12 7.18
N MET A 35 -7.28 1.55 8.26
CA MET A 35 -6.81 1.86 9.60
C MET A 35 -5.65 0.99 10.06
N ARG A 36 -5.38 -0.11 9.38
CA ARG A 36 -4.34 -1.04 9.80
C ARG A 36 -2.96 -0.39 10.00
N PRO A 37 -2.51 0.54 9.14
CA PRO A 37 -1.20 1.17 9.33
C PRO A 37 -1.03 1.89 10.67
N THR A 38 -2.13 2.32 11.29
CA THR A 38 -2.05 3.06 12.55
C THR A 38 -2.26 2.16 13.77
N ALA A 39 -2.35 0.86 13.59
CA ALA A 39 -2.60 -0.08 14.69
C ALA A 39 -1.48 -0.03 15.73
N THR A 40 -1.87 -0.21 16.98
CA THR A 40 -0.92 -0.28 18.09
C THR A 40 -1.10 -1.58 18.84
N VAL A 41 -0.01 -2.02 19.49
CA VAL A 41 -0.01 -3.19 20.36
C VAL A 41 0.64 -2.76 21.65
N PHE A 42 -0.08 -2.79 22.75
CA PHE A 42 0.39 -2.36 24.07
C PHE A 42 0.98 -0.94 24.01
N GLY A 43 0.31 -0.04 23.29
CA GLY A 43 0.71 1.36 23.21
C GLY A 43 1.84 1.68 22.26
N ALA A 44 2.43 0.68 21.60
CA ALA A 44 3.48 0.89 20.61
C ALA A 44 2.94 0.61 19.22
N ASP A 45 3.50 1.27 18.20
CA ASP A 45 3.09 1.04 16.82
C ASP A 45 3.29 -0.43 16.44
N ALA A 46 2.25 -1.07 15.92
CA ALA A 46 2.36 -2.43 15.41
C ALA A 46 3.23 -2.46 14.15
N TYR A 47 3.25 -1.36 13.40
CA TYR A 47 4.03 -1.21 12.17
C TYR A 47 4.91 0.04 12.33
N PRO A 48 6.16 -0.11 12.84
CA PRO A 48 6.94 1.04 13.30
C PRO A 48 7.39 2.01 12.20
N THR A 49 7.81 1.49 11.04
CA THR A 49 8.31 2.35 9.96
C THR A 49 7.22 2.63 8.95
N VAL A 50 7.41 3.66 8.12
CA VAL A 50 6.44 3.96 7.06
C VAL A 50 6.37 2.81 6.05
N TRP A 51 7.49 2.11 5.83
CA TRP A 51 7.52 0.94 4.94
C TRP A 51 6.68 -0.21 5.52
N ASP A 52 6.75 -0.40 6.83
CA ASP A 52 5.93 -1.40 7.52
C ASP A 52 4.45 -1.03 7.41
N LYS A 53 4.13 0.24 7.59
CA LYS A 53 2.75 0.74 7.51
C LYS A 53 2.19 0.57 6.09
N ALA A 54 2.98 0.91 5.08
CA ALA A 54 2.58 0.73 3.68
C ALA A 54 2.41 -0.75 3.33
N ALA A 55 3.28 -1.59 3.85
CA ALA A 55 3.19 -3.04 3.65
C ALA A 55 1.92 -3.62 4.27
N ALA A 56 1.58 -3.17 5.47
CA ALA A 56 0.36 -3.62 6.14
C ALA A 56 -0.89 -3.19 5.36
N LEU A 57 -0.89 -1.97 4.82
CA LEU A 57 -2.00 -1.48 4.01
C LEU A 57 -2.13 -2.30 2.73
N LEU A 58 -1.06 -2.50 2.01
CA LEU A 58 -1.04 -3.28 0.77
C LEU A 58 -1.52 -4.71 1.02
N HIS A 59 -0.97 -5.37 2.02
CA HIS A 59 -1.33 -6.73 2.38
C HIS A 59 -2.84 -6.83 2.67
N SER A 60 -3.33 -5.91 3.50
CA SER A 60 -4.73 -5.94 3.90
C SER A 60 -5.68 -5.69 2.73
N MET A 61 -5.38 -4.68 1.89
CA MET A 61 -6.23 -4.34 0.75
C MET A 61 -6.30 -5.48 -0.26
N VAL A 62 -5.18 -6.14 -0.50
CA VAL A 62 -5.11 -7.20 -1.51
C VAL A 62 -5.74 -8.50 -1.00
N THR A 63 -5.58 -8.82 0.28
CA THR A 63 -6.03 -10.11 0.80
C THR A 63 -7.47 -10.10 1.31
N THR A 64 -8.00 -8.96 1.76
CA THR A 64 -9.36 -8.94 2.31
C THR A 64 -10.43 -8.78 1.24
N GLN A 65 -10.06 -8.25 0.08
CA GLN A 65 -10.97 -8.12 -1.05
C GLN A 65 -12.26 -7.37 -0.72
N ALA A 66 -12.13 -6.22 -0.06
CA ALA A 66 -13.25 -5.38 0.34
C ALA A 66 -13.97 -4.72 -0.83
N LEU A 67 -13.33 -4.66 -2.01
CA LEU A 67 -13.92 -4.09 -3.21
C LEU A 67 -14.52 -5.18 -4.09
N ALA A 68 -15.52 -4.83 -4.88
CA ALA A 68 -16.13 -5.77 -5.83
C ALA A 68 -15.13 -6.20 -6.90
N ASP A 69 -14.24 -5.28 -7.30
CA ASP A 69 -13.19 -5.54 -8.29
C ASP A 69 -12.09 -4.51 -8.10
N GLY A 70 -10.91 -4.80 -8.59
CA GLY A 70 -9.78 -3.87 -8.56
C GLY A 70 -9.01 -3.87 -7.26
N ASN A 71 -9.14 -4.89 -6.41
CA ASN A 71 -8.46 -4.94 -5.12
C ASN A 71 -6.94 -4.86 -5.22
N LYS A 72 -6.34 -5.57 -6.18
CA LYS A 72 -4.88 -5.56 -6.34
C LYS A 72 -4.36 -4.20 -6.78
N ARG A 73 -5.00 -3.59 -7.77
CA ARG A 73 -4.59 -2.28 -8.27
C ARG A 73 -4.82 -1.19 -7.23
N THR A 74 -5.94 -1.27 -6.52
CA THR A 74 -6.25 -0.31 -5.45
C THR A 74 -5.25 -0.47 -4.31
N GLY A 75 -4.90 -1.69 -3.94
CA GLY A 75 -3.90 -1.93 -2.89
C GLY A 75 -2.56 -1.32 -3.23
N TRP A 76 -2.09 -1.52 -4.48
CA TRP A 76 -0.84 -0.94 -4.95
C TRP A 76 -0.90 0.59 -4.93
N ALA A 77 -2.00 1.16 -5.46
CA ALA A 77 -2.17 2.62 -5.49
C ALA A 77 -2.24 3.21 -4.07
N ALA A 78 -2.96 2.57 -3.16
CA ALA A 78 -3.08 3.03 -1.77
C ALA A 78 -1.72 3.00 -1.06
N CYS A 79 -0.97 1.93 -1.27
CA CYS A 79 0.37 1.76 -0.70
C CYS A 79 1.28 2.90 -1.14
N TRP A 80 1.34 3.20 -2.43
CA TRP A 80 2.21 4.25 -2.94
C TRP A 80 1.69 5.65 -2.67
N LEU A 81 0.38 5.80 -2.44
CA LEU A 81 -0.17 7.06 -1.96
C LEU A 81 0.32 7.34 -0.53
N LEU A 82 0.27 6.33 0.34
CA LEU A 82 0.79 6.46 1.70
C LEU A 82 2.29 6.79 1.67
N LEU A 83 3.06 6.05 0.89
CA LEU A 83 4.50 6.28 0.77
C LEU A 83 4.80 7.66 0.19
N GLY A 84 4.04 8.07 -0.82
CA GLY A 84 4.22 9.38 -1.45
C GLY A 84 3.94 10.54 -0.51
N LEU A 85 2.92 10.41 0.34
CA LEU A 85 2.61 11.43 1.33
C LEU A 85 3.75 11.57 2.35
N ASN A 86 4.59 10.56 2.46
CA ASN A 86 5.71 10.55 3.40
C ASN A 86 7.07 10.61 2.70
N GLY A 87 7.09 11.07 1.46
CA GLY A 87 8.34 11.37 0.75
C GLY A 87 8.96 10.26 -0.07
N HIS A 88 8.28 9.12 -0.24
CA HIS A 88 8.79 8.00 -1.01
C HIS A 88 7.90 7.74 -2.21
N HIS A 89 8.48 7.80 -3.40
CA HIS A 89 7.72 7.68 -4.64
C HIS A 89 8.14 6.45 -5.44
N VAL A 90 7.20 5.91 -6.21
CA VAL A 90 7.49 4.76 -7.06
C VAL A 90 8.46 5.21 -8.16
N SER A 91 9.37 4.32 -8.54
CA SER A 91 10.37 4.65 -9.56
C SER A 91 9.72 4.94 -10.91
N PRO A 92 10.18 5.98 -11.60
CA PRO A 92 9.72 6.24 -12.97
C PRO A 92 10.16 5.12 -13.93
N ASP A 93 11.18 4.33 -13.53
CA ASP A 93 11.66 3.20 -14.33
C ASP A 93 11.13 1.88 -13.75
N LEU A 94 9.94 1.89 -13.16
CA LEU A 94 9.35 0.73 -12.55
C LEU A 94 9.30 -0.45 -13.51
N ASP A 95 9.80 -1.59 -13.05
CA ASP A 95 9.60 -2.86 -13.75
C ASP A 95 8.16 -3.32 -13.44
N VAL A 96 7.27 -3.06 -14.39
CA VAL A 96 5.84 -3.32 -14.22
C VAL A 96 5.57 -4.80 -14.01
N ASP A 97 6.28 -5.67 -14.73
CA ASP A 97 6.07 -7.11 -14.60
C ASP A 97 6.49 -7.61 -13.22
N ALA A 98 7.60 -7.10 -12.71
CA ALA A 98 8.05 -7.46 -11.36
C ALA A 98 7.07 -6.96 -10.31
N ALA A 99 6.53 -5.75 -10.48
CA ALA A 99 5.55 -5.20 -9.55
C ALA A 99 4.26 -6.01 -9.58
N GLU A 100 3.79 -6.40 -10.76
CA GLU A 100 2.60 -7.23 -10.88
C GLU A 100 2.80 -8.59 -10.22
N GLN A 101 3.94 -9.22 -10.44
CA GLN A 101 4.22 -10.52 -9.83
C GLN A 101 4.29 -10.40 -8.30
N PHE A 102 4.88 -9.31 -7.80
CA PHE A 102 4.94 -9.05 -6.37
C PHE A 102 3.52 -8.99 -5.77
N VAL A 103 2.61 -8.24 -6.39
CA VAL A 103 1.23 -8.13 -5.90
C VAL A 103 0.48 -9.46 -6.03
N LEU A 104 0.71 -10.22 -7.11
CA LEU A 104 0.12 -11.54 -7.25
C LEU A 104 0.59 -12.49 -6.15
N ASP A 105 1.85 -12.42 -5.76
CA ASP A 105 2.39 -13.24 -4.68
C ASP A 105 1.76 -12.88 -3.34
N ILE A 106 1.48 -11.58 -3.12
CA ILE A 106 0.77 -11.15 -1.92
C ILE A 106 -0.66 -11.73 -1.93
N ALA A 107 -1.35 -11.62 -3.06
CA ALA A 107 -2.71 -12.14 -3.20
C ALA A 107 -2.78 -13.64 -2.98
N ALA A 108 -1.71 -14.36 -3.31
CA ALA A 108 -1.61 -15.80 -3.12
C ALA A 108 -1.15 -16.19 -1.71
N ASN A 109 -1.04 -15.22 -0.80
CA ASN A 109 -0.59 -15.43 0.57
C ASN A 109 0.84 -15.99 0.68
N LYS A 110 1.70 -15.63 -0.25
CA LYS A 110 3.09 -16.08 -0.23
C LYS A 110 3.98 -15.15 0.60
N LEU A 111 3.53 -13.92 0.86
CA LEU A 111 4.32 -12.92 1.57
C LEU A 111 3.51 -12.35 2.73
N GLY A 112 4.14 -12.26 3.90
CA GLY A 112 3.58 -11.52 5.02
C GLY A 112 4.00 -10.05 4.93
N TRP A 113 3.44 -9.22 5.80
CA TRP A 113 3.71 -7.77 5.75
C TRP A 113 5.21 -7.46 5.95
N GLU A 114 5.92 -8.26 6.75
CA GLU A 114 7.35 -8.02 7.00
C GLU A 114 8.16 -8.17 5.71
N GLN A 115 7.85 -9.22 4.94
CA GLN A 115 8.53 -9.47 3.67
C GLN A 115 8.15 -8.43 2.64
N ILE A 116 6.91 -7.97 2.66
CA ILE A 116 6.45 -6.90 1.78
C ILE A 116 7.22 -5.61 2.09
N ALA A 117 7.32 -5.26 3.36
CA ALA A 117 8.04 -4.06 3.80
C ALA A 117 9.50 -4.09 3.36
N GLU A 118 10.11 -5.27 3.40
CA GLU A 118 11.50 -5.43 2.99
C GLU A 118 11.67 -5.26 1.49
N GLN A 119 10.68 -5.64 0.70
CA GLN A 119 10.77 -5.59 -0.76
C GLN A 119 10.29 -4.28 -1.38
N LEU A 120 9.39 -3.56 -0.75
CA LEU A 120 8.84 -2.32 -1.29
C LEU A 120 9.91 -1.30 -1.73
N PRO A 121 11.00 -1.09 -0.98
CA PRO A 121 12.00 -0.11 -1.40
C PRO A 121 12.63 -0.39 -2.76
N LYS A 122 12.57 -1.64 -3.23
CA LYS A 122 13.13 -1.98 -4.55
C LYS A 122 12.35 -1.34 -5.69
N PHE A 123 11.10 -0.96 -5.45
CA PHE A 123 10.25 -0.34 -6.46
C PHE A 123 10.24 1.19 -6.33
N ALA A 124 10.90 1.75 -5.32
CA ALA A 124 10.94 3.19 -5.10
C ALA A 124 12.00 3.83 -5.98
N GLU A 125 11.77 5.10 -6.32
CA GLU A 125 12.84 5.85 -6.97
C GLU A 125 13.98 5.99 -5.96
N PRO A 126 15.23 6.01 -6.42
CA PRO A 126 16.36 6.15 -5.52
C PRO A 126 16.21 7.48 -4.82
N THR A 127 16.24 7.44 -3.50
CA THR A 127 16.24 8.67 -2.80
C THR A 127 17.62 9.20 -2.96
N ASP A 128 17.65 10.44 -3.18
CA ASP A 128 18.89 11.05 -3.33
C ASP A 128 19.42 11.29 -2.01
N LYS A 129 19.78 10.39 -1.38
CA LYS A 129 20.16 10.44 -0.12
C LYS A 129 21.37 10.88 -0.08
N GLY A 130 21.82 10.64 -1.11
CA GLY A 130 22.93 11.28 -1.12
C GLY A 130 22.58 12.62 -0.80
N ALA A 131 21.64 13.07 -1.41
CA ALA A 131 21.31 14.37 -1.21
C ALA A 131 21.00 14.56 0.13
N VAL A 132 20.53 13.70 0.71
CA VAL A 132 20.16 13.91 1.91
C VAL A 132 21.06 13.64 2.79
N SER A 133 21.83 13.18 2.49
CA SER A 133 22.66 12.92 3.45
C SER A 133 23.43 13.75 3.87
#